data_5e2b142ed353a5d0fed87204cb2fd09e
#
_entry.id   5e2b142ed353a5d0fed87204cb2fd09e
#
_cell.length_a   1.000
_cell.length_b   1.000
_cell.length_c   1.000
_cell.angle_alpha   90.00
_cell.angle_beta   90.00
_cell.angle_gamma   90.00
#
_symmetry.space_group_name_H-M   'P 1'
#
loop_
_entity.id
_entity.type
_entity.pdbx_description
1 polymer ?
#
loop_
_entity_poly.entity_id
_entity_poly.type
_entity_poly.pdbx_seq_one_letter_code
_entity_poly.pdbx_strand_id
1 'polypeptide(L)'
;MTDTIAATSVTAVLGPWAGKIVALTILISTFSAANSVILTAPRVFYAMAKDKLFFMKLAEVHPRFKTPAVAIVALGVWSAVLVCAGELGTFSKLIEGVIFIGWIFYGLGAAAIFPIRRATAGRPIPYRVPGYPWTPLLFVLVAAIIVGNAIYLAFRDPSQFMNLAAAVILFLIGLPAYFFWRKRAA
;
A
#
# COMPACT_ATOMS: atom_id res chain seq x y z
N MET A 1 9.72 -15.99 -19.66
CA MET A 1 9.31 -14.87 -20.52
C MET A 1 7.96 -14.40 -20.00
N THR A 2 7.96 -13.32 -19.25
CA THR A 2 6.72 -12.67 -18.80
C THR A 2 6.23 -11.82 -19.97
N ASP A 3 5.48 -12.47 -20.87
CA ASP A 3 4.80 -11.75 -21.94
C ASP A 3 3.81 -10.79 -21.29
N THR A 4 4.07 -9.51 -21.44
CA THR A 4 3.14 -8.47 -20.98
C THR A 4 1.88 -8.61 -21.84
N ILE A 5 0.86 -9.28 -21.30
CA ILE A 5 -0.39 -9.64 -21.99
C ILE A 5 -0.93 -8.45 -22.80
N ALA A 6 -0.90 -7.24 -22.23
CA ALA A 6 -1.34 -6.03 -22.89
C ALA A 6 -0.51 -5.69 -24.15
N ALA A 7 0.81 -5.75 -24.07
CA ALA A 7 1.69 -5.45 -25.21
C ALA A 7 1.55 -6.52 -26.29
N THR A 8 1.47 -7.79 -25.91
CA THR A 8 1.34 -8.91 -26.85
C THR A 8 -0.01 -8.87 -27.58
N SER A 9 -1.11 -8.64 -26.87
CA SER A 9 -2.44 -8.55 -27.46
C SER A 9 -2.56 -7.38 -28.44
N VAL A 10 -2.04 -6.21 -28.07
CA VAL A 10 -2.06 -5.02 -28.95
C VAL A 10 -1.15 -5.21 -30.15
N THR A 11 0.02 -5.83 -29.98
CA THR A 11 0.94 -6.13 -31.10
C THR A 11 0.30 -7.11 -32.10
N ALA A 12 -0.46 -8.09 -31.63
CA ALA A 12 -1.14 -9.06 -32.48
C ALA A 12 -2.23 -8.41 -33.37
N VAL A 13 -2.89 -7.36 -32.89
CA VAL A 13 -4.00 -6.69 -33.61
C VAL A 13 -3.50 -5.50 -34.45
N LEU A 14 -2.61 -4.67 -33.90
CA LEU A 14 -2.20 -3.40 -34.51
C LEU A 14 -0.75 -3.39 -35.00
N GLY A 15 -0.03 -4.51 -34.89
CA GLY A 15 1.33 -4.66 -35.32
C GLY A 15 2.40 -4.20 -34.33
N PRO A 16 3.70 -4.41 -34.66
CA PRO A 16 4.82 -4.22 -33.68
C PRO A 16 4.99 -2.78 -33.16
N TRP A 17 4.53 -1.81 -33.94
CA TRP A 17 4.61 -0.40 -33.54
C TRP A 17 3.71 -0.06 -32.35
N ALA A 18 2.50 -0.62 -32.34
CA ALA A 18 1.55 -0.41 -31.26
C ALA A 18 2.04 -1.03 -29.94
N GLY A 19 2.75 -2.16 -29.98
CA GLY A 19 3.41 -2.73 -28.81
C GLY A 19 4.44 -1.81 -28.18
N LYS A 20 5.20 -1.05 -28.97
CA LYS A 20 6.17 -0.05 -28.47
C LYS A 20 5.48 1.10 -27.75
N ILE A 21 4.34 1.58 -28.27
CA ILE A 21 3.55 2.64 -27.62
C ILE A 21 3.03 2.16 -26.28
N VAL A 22 2.49 0.95 -26.22
CA VAL A 22 1.99 0.36 -24.95
C VAL A 22 3.14 0.23 -23.94
N ALA A 23 4.30 -0.25 -24.36
CA ALA A 23 5.47 -0.35 -23.48
C ALA A 23 5.91 1.02 -22.95
N LEU A 24 5.95 2.05 -23.80
CA LEU A 24 6.27 3.42 -23.37
C LEU A 24 5.23 3.97 -22.38
N THR A 25 3.95 3.72 -22.63
CA THR A 25 2.87 4.15 -21.74
C THR A 25 2.97 3.47 -20.37
N ILE A 26 3.27 2.17 -20.34
CA ILE A 26 3.49 1.42 -19.09
C ILE A 26 4.70 2.01 -18.35
N LEU A 27 5.79 2.30 -19.04
CA LEU A 27 7.00 2.88 -18.45
C LEU A 27 6.71 4.24 -17.79
N ILE A 28 6.02 5.14 -18.50
CA ILE A 28 5.64 6.46 -17.98
C ILE A 28 4.71 6.31 -16.76
N SER A 29 3.72 5.42 -16.85
CA SER A 29 2.76 5.16 -15.77
C SER A 29 3.46 4.62 -14.52
N THR A 30 4.35 3.65 -14.68
CA THR A 30 5.11 3.06 -13.58
C THR A 30 6.05 4.08 -12.94
N PHE A 31 6.73 4.89 -13.75
CA PHE A 31 7.59 5.96 -13.25
C PHE A 31 6.80 7.00 -12.45
N SER A 32 5.62 7.40 -12.95
CA SER A 32 4.74 8.34 -12.26
C SER A 32 4.22 7.78 -10.93
N ALA A 33 3.81 6.51 -10.92
CA ALA A 33 3.37 5.83 -9.69
C ALA A 33 4.51 5.74 -8.65
N ALA A 34 5.71 5.33 -9.08
CA ALA A 34 6.89 5.26 -8.21
C ALA A 34 7.22 6.64 -7.60
N ASN A 35 7.21 7.70 -8.40
CA ASN A 35 7.45 9.06 -7.94
C ASN A 35 6.40 9.49 -6.88
N SER A 36 5.14 9.16 -7.08
CA SER A 36 4.07 9.46 -6.12
C SER A 36 4.28 8.73 -4.78
N VAL A 37 4.72 7.48 -4.80
CA VAL A 37 5.02 6.71 -3.58
C VAL A 37 6.24 7.28 -2.85
N ILE A 38 7.31 7.65 -3.58
CA ILE A 38 8.51 8.26 -3.00
C ILE A 38 8.18 9.60 -2.33
N LEU A 39 7.22 10.34 -2.83
CA LEU A 39 6.79 11.61 -2.24
C LEU A 39 5.86 11.42 -1.02
N THR A 40 5.02 10.41 -1.00
CA THR A 40 3.97 10.24 0.02
C THR A 40 4.39 9.35 1.17
N ALA A 41 5.03 8.20 0.92
CA ALA A 41 5.37 7.23 1.95
C ALA A 41 6.30 7.78 3.06
N PRO A 42 7.35 8.56 2.75
CA PRO A 42 8.22 9.13 3.80
C PRO A 42 7.49 10.07 4.75
N ARG A 43 6.41 10.71 4.30
CA ARG A 43 5.62 11.62 5.14
C ARG A 43 4.83 10.87 6.20
N VAL A 44 4.42 9.63 5.94
CA VAL A 44 3.78 8.77 6.94
C VAL A 44 4.78 8.43 8.05
N PHE A 45 6.01 8.02 7.70
CA PHE A 45 7.06 7.74 8.68
C PHE A 45 7.47 8.99 9.46
N TYR A 46 7.53 10.15 8.80
CA TYR A 46 7.74 11.44 9.46
C TYR A 46 6.65 11.73 10.51
N ALA A 47 5.38 11.55 10.16
CA ALA A 47 4.27 11.76 11.06
C ALA A 47 4.33 10.80 12.27
N MET A 48 4.56 9.50 12.02
CA MET A 48 4.73 8.50 13.08
C MET A 48 5.90 8.84 14.01
N ALA A 49 7.03 9.30 13.45
CA ALA A 49 8.19 9.71 14.24
C ALA A 49 7.89 10.96 15.08
N LYS A 50 7.15 11.93 14.53
CA LYS A 50 6.72 13.13 15.25
C LYS A 50 5.79 12.80 16.41
N ASP A 51 4.92 11.81 16.23
CA ASP A 51 4.03 11.28 17.27
C ASP A 51 4.76 10.33 18.25
N LYS A 52 6.11 10.21 18.15
CA LYS A 52 6.96 9.33 18.96
C LYS A 52 6.61 7.82 18.83
N LEU A 53 5.89 7.44 17.79
CA LEU A 53 5.51 6.05 17.49
C LEU A 53 6.53 5.34 16.61
N PHE A 54 7.62 6.01 16.25
CA PHE A 54 8.71 5.47 15.44
C PHE A 54 10.05 6.16 15.76
N PHE A 55 11.11 5.83 15.03
CA PHE A 55 12.44 6.42 15.24
C PHE A 55 12.44 7.94 15.05
N MET A 56 12.80 8.69 16.08
CA MET A 56 12.77 10.16 16.07
C MET A 56 13.61 10.80 14.94
N LYS A 57 14.69 10.15 14.52
CA LYS A 57 15.53 10.62 13.40
C LYS A 57 14.77 10.77 12.08
N LEU A 58 13.68 10.02 11.89
CA LEU A 58 12.83 10.12 10.69
C LEU A 58 11.96 11.38 10.69
N ALA A 59 11.85 12.07 11.83
CA ALA A 59 11.19 13.36 11.95
C ALA A 59 12.08 14.56 11.58
N GLU A 60 13.34 14.33 11.23
CA GLU A 60 14.24 15.40 10.82
C GLU A 60 13.91 15.90 9.41
N VAL A 61 13.72 17.22 9.29
CA VAL A 61 13.46 17.90 8.02
C VAL A 61 14.72 18.54 7.52
N HIS A 62 15.11 18.26 6.29
CA HIS A 62 16.28 18.84 5.67
C HIS A 62 16.16 20.37 5.59
N PRO A 63 17.14 21.17 6.10
CA PRO A 63 17.01 22.62 6.22
C PRO A 63 16.82 23.31 4.86
N ARG A 64 17.49 22.84 3.81
CA ARG A 64 17.42 23.41 2.45
C ARG A 64 16.19 22.92 1.67
N PHE A 65 15.94 21.60 1.63
CA PHE A 65 14.92 21.01 0.79
C PHE A 65 13.54 20.92 1.46
N LYS A 66 13.43 21.18 2.76
CA LYS A 66 12.18 21.12 3.54
C LYS A 66 11.43 19.78 3.41
N THR A 67 12.18 18.71 3.20
CA THR A 67 11.66 17.33 3.04
C THR A 67 12.23 16.43 4.14
N PRO A 68 11.54 15.34 4.53
CA PRO A 68 12.04 14.37 5.50
C PRO A 68 13.12 13.48 4.86
N ALA A 69 14.31 14.04 4.64
CA ALA A 69 15.38 13.40 3.89
C ALA A 69 15.81 12.06 4.48
N VAL A 70 15.88 11.95 5.80
CA VAL A 70 16.25 10.70 6.49
C VAL A 70 15.23 9.60 6.20
N ALA A 71 13.94 9.93 6.22
CA ALA A 71 12.88 8.97 5.91
C ALA A 71 12.91 8.53 4.43
N ILE A 72 13.21 9.45 3.50
CA ILE A 72 13.35 9.14 2.07
C ILE A 72 14.51 8.17 1.85
N VAL A 73 15.68 8.47 2.41
CA VAL A 73 16.89 7.64 2.28
C VAL A 73 16.66 6.26 2.91
N ALA A 74 16.08 6.21 4.12
CA ALA A 74 15.79 4.96 4.81
C ALA A 74 14.86 4.05 3.98
N LEU A 75 13.80 4.61 3.39
CA LEU A 75 12.91 3.88 2.49
C LEU A 75 13.63 3.41 1.23
N GLY A 76 14.44 4.26 0.62
CA GLY A 76 15.21 3.90 -0.59
C GLY A 76 16.18 2.75 -0.31
N VAL A 77 16.94 2.83 0.78
CA VAL A 77 17.86 1.75 1.20
C VAL A 77 17.09 0.46 1.49
N TRP A 78 15.99 0.54 2.23
CA TRP A 78 15.17 -0.64 2.53
C TRP A 78 14.60 -1.28 1.26
N SER A 79 14.11 -0.47 0.32
CA SER A 79 13.63 -0.95 -0.97
C SER A 79 14.75 -1.64 -1.78
N ALA A 80 15.95 -1.07 -1.79
CA ALA A 80 17.11 -1.67 -2.45
C ALA A 80 17.49 -3.02 -1.82
N VAL A 81 17.50 -3.09 -0.48
CA VAL A 81 17.76 -4.35 0.26
C VAL A 81 16.72 -5.42 -0.12
N LEU A 82 15.43 -5.06 -0.16
CA LEU A 82 14.38 -6.01 -0.54
C LEU A 82 14.53 -6.50 -1.98
N VAL A 83 14.91 -5.63 -2.91
CA VAL A 83 15.16 -6.01 -4.30
C VAL A 83 16.37 -6.94 -4.42
N CYS A 84 17.46 -6.65 -3.71
CA CYS A 84 18.68 -7.46 -3.74
C CYS A 84 18.53 -8.80 -3.01
N ALA A 85 17.73 -8.83 -1.93
CA ALA A 85 17.48 -10.05 -1.16
C ALA A 85 16.39 -10.94 -1.76
N GLY A 86 15.52 -10.38 -2.60
CA GLY A 86 14.41 -11.09 -3.23
C GLY A 86 14.88 -11.84 -4.49
N GLU A 87 14.96 -13.16 -4.43
CA GLU A 87 14.87 -13.95 -5.66
C GLU A 87 13.52 -13.67 -6.35
N LEU A 88 13.48 -13.75 -7.69
CA LEU A 88 12.33 -13.38 -8.52
C LEU A 88 10.97 -13.96 -8.02
N GLY A 89 10.99 -15.17 -7.43
CA GLY A 89 9.80 -15.81 -6.85
C GLY A 89 9.35 -15.23 -5.51
N THR A 90 10.26 -14.74 -4.70
CA THR A 90 9.98 -14.14 -3.37
C THR A 90 9.34 -12.75 -3.52
N PHE A 91 9.74 -11.99 -4.53
CA PHE A 91 9.20 -10.65 -4.78
C PHE A 91 7.69 -10.67 -5.08
N SER A 92 7.23 -11.60 -5.92
CA SER A 92 5.80 -11.75 -6.22
C SER A 92 4.98 -12.08 -4.97
N LYS A 93 5.49 -12.94 -4.10
CA LYS A 93 4.84 -13.32 -2.84
C LYS A 93 4.72 -12.14 -1.87
N LEU A 94 5.76 -11.30 -1.79
CA LEU A 94 5.72 -10.08 -0.97
C LEU A 94 4.66 -9.09 -1.49
N ILE A 95 4.55 -8.91 -2.80
CA ILE A 95 3.54 -8.04 -3.41
C ILE A 95 2.13 -8.54 -3.08
N GLU A 96 1.86 -9.83 -3.23
CA GLU A 96 0.56 -10.43 -2.90
C GLU A 96 0.18 -10.17 -1.44
N GLY A 97 1.13 -10.35 -0.51
CA GLY A 97 0.91 -10.08 0.91
C GLY A 97 0.63 -8.61 1.22
N VAL A 98 1.37 -7.70 0.59
CA VAL A 98 1.16 -6.25 0.76
C VAL A 98 -0.20 -5.82 0.20
N ILE A 99 -0.60 -6.35 -0.95
CA ILE A 99 -1.91 -6.08 -1.55
C ILE A 99 -3.03 -6.58 -0.64
N PHE A 100 -2.92 -7.79 -0.11
CA PHE A 100 -3.91 -8.37 0.81
C PHE A 100 -4.12 -7.49 2.04
N ILE A 101 -3.04 -7.11 2.72
CA ILE A 101 -3.08 -6.24 3.90
C ILE A 101 -3.62 -4.85 3.51
N GLY A 102 -3.22 -4.34 2.35
CA GLY A 102 -3.71 -3.07 1.80
C GLY A 102 -5.23 -3.04 1.68
N TRP A 103 -5.85 -4.09 1.14
CA TRP A 103 -7.31 -4.18 1.01
C TRP A 103 -8.03 -4.18 2.36
N ILE A 104 -7.44 -4.80 3.40
CA ILE A 104 -7.98 -4.72 4.76
C ILE A 104 -8.00 -3.27 5.25
N PHE A 105 -6.88 -2.54 5.11
CA PHE A 105 -6.81 -1.14 5.54
C PHE A 105 -7.69 -0.21 4.71
N TYR A 106 -7.80 -0.41 3.42
CA TYR A 106 -8.72 0.37 2.57
C TYR A 106 -10.17 0.15 2.98
N GLY A 107 -10.55 -1.10 3.24
CA GLY A 107 -11.88 -1.44 3.74
C GLY A 107 -12.17 -0.81 5.10
N LEU A 108 -11.23 -0.89 6.05
CA LEU A 108 -11.33 -0.25 7.36
C LEU A 108 -11.39 1.27 7.26
N GLY A 109 -10.58 1.88 6.39
CA GLY A 109 -10.59 3.33 6.14
C GLY A 109 -11.94 3.81 5.60
N ALA A 110 -12.52 3.06 4.65
CA ALA A 110 -13.86 3.36 4.15
C ALA A 110 -14.95 3.12 5.21
N ALA A 111 -14.83 2.07 6.02
CA ALA A 111 -15.76 1.80 7.12
C ALA A 111 -15.71 2.86 8.23
N ALA A 112 -14.55 3.47 8.47
CA ALA A 112 -14.37 4.52 9.48
C ALA A 112 -15.23 5.77 9.23
N ILE A 113 -15.72 5.96 7.99
CA ILE A 113 -16.60 7.10 7.67
C ILE A 113 -17.92 7.05 8.46
N PHE A 114 -18.43 5.83 8.77
CA PHE A 114 -19.70 5.67 9.49
C PHE A 114 -19.62 6.15 10.94
N PRO A 115 -18.66 5.68 11.78
CA PRO A 115 -18.54 6.18 13.15
C PRO A 115 -18.09 7.64 13.21
N ILE A 116 -17.21 8.09 12.31
CA ILE A 116 -16.76 9.49 12.26
C ILE A 116 -17.96 10.42 12.00
N ARG A 117 -18.82 10.08 11.05
CA ARG A 117 -20.02 10.89 10.78
C ARG A 117 -21.01 10.92 11.95
N ARG A 118 -21.14 9.82 12.68
CA ARG A 118 -21.97 9.80 13.90
C ARG A 118 -21.37 10.70 14.98
N ALA A 119 -20.06 10.65 15.18
CA ALA A 119 -19.35 11.44 16.17
C ALA A 119 -19.30 12.95 15.83
N THR A 120 -19.36 13.30 14.54
CA THR A 120 -19.34 14.69 14.06
C THR A 120 -20.72 15.22 13.65
N ALA A 121 -21.78 14.55 14.08
CA ALA A 121 -23.15 15.02 13.81
C ALA A 121 -23.35 16.43 14.35
N GLY A 122 -23.84 17.35 13.50
CA GLY A 122 -24.04 18.76 13.85
C GLY A 122 -22.87 19.70 13.57
N ARG A 123 -21.69 19.19 13.15
CA ARG A 123 -20.58 20.06 12.71
C ARG A 123 -20.67 20.32 11.19
N PRO A 124 -20.31 21.53 10.71
CA PRO A 124 -20.24 21.78 9.27
C PRO A 124 -19.14 20.93 8.65
N ILE A 125 -19.53 20.03 7.73
CA ILE A 125 -18.61 19.17 7.01
C ILE A 125 -18.35 19.80 5.65
N PRO A 126 -17.09 20.19 5.32
CA PRO A 126 -16.77 20.89 4.06
C PRO A 126 -17.06 20.03 2.81
N TYR A 127 -16.97 18.71 2.92
CA TYR A 127 -17.21 17.79 1.81
C TYR A 127 -18.18 16.68 2.21
N ARG A 128 -19.20 16.47 1.36
CA ARG A 128 -20.15 15.37 1.50
C ARG A 128 -19.86 14.31 0.46
N VAL A 129 -19.65 13.07 0.90
CA VAL A 129 -19.44 11.93 -0.01
C VAL A 129 -20.69 11.73 -0.85
N PRO A 130 -20.59 11.79 -2.20
CA PRO A 130 -21.73 11.54 -3.08
C PRO A 130 -22.25 10.09 -2.88
N GLY A 131 -23.56 9.92 -2.92
CA GLY A 131 -24.18 8.60 -2.77
C GLY A 131 -24.03 7.93 -1.38
N TYR A 132 -23.71 8.72 -0.33
CA TYR A 132 -23.75 8.17 1.02
C TYR A 132 -25.15 7.72 1.41
N PRO A 133 -25.34 6.54 2.08
CA PRO A 133 -24.30 5.63 2.58
C PRO A 133 -23.86 4.55 1.59
N TRP A 134 -24.42 4.49 0.40
CA TRP A 134 -24.25 3.38 -0.52
C TRP A 134 -22.85 3.25 -1.10
N THR A 135 -22.22 4.36 -1.48
CA THR A 135 -20.86 4.35 -2.04
C THR A 135 -19.82 3.77 -1.08
N PRO A 136 -19.68 4.22 0.17
CA PRO A 136 -18.73 3.63 1.10
C PRO A 136 -19.13 2.19 1.50
N LEU A 137 -20.42 1.88 1.57
CA LEU A 137 -20.89 0.52 1.85
C LEU A 137 -20.48 -0.45 0.74
N LEU A 138 -20.70 -0.07 -0.52
CA LEU A 138 -20.30 -0.87 -1.68
C LEU A 138 -18.79 -1.11 -1.67
N PHE A 139 -17.98 -0.09 -1.38
CA PHE A 139 -16.52 -0.23 -1.31
C PHE A 139 -16.10 -1.22 -0.20
N VAL A 140 -16.69 -1.11 0.99
CA VAL A 140 -16.43 -2.04 2.10
C VAL A 140 -16.81 -3.46 1.73
N LEU A 141 -17.94 -3.64 1.05
CA LEU A 141 -18.41 -4.95 0.58
C LEU A 141 -17.43 -5.54 -0.44
N VAL A 142 -17.01 -4.77 -1.42
CA VAL A 142 -16.01 -5.22 -2.41
C VAL A 142 -14.69 -5.58 -1.73
N ALA A 143 -14.21 -4.76 -0.81
CA ALA A 143 -13.00 -5.05 -0.03
C ALA A 143 -13.15 -6.36 0.77
N ALA A 144 -14.29 -6.58 1.41
CA ALA A 144 -14.58 -7.80 2.14
C ALA A 144 -14.63 -9.04 1.22
N ILE A 145 -15.19 -8.91 0.02
CA ILE A 145 -15.20 -10.00 -0.98
C ILE A 145 -13.77 -10.33 -1.42
N ILE A 146 -12.94 -9.33 -1.72
CA ILE A 146 -11.55 -9.56 -2.14
C ILE A 146 -10.75 -10.25 -1.04
N VAL A 147 -10.84 -9.75 0.19
CA VAL A 147 -10.17 -10.35 1.36
C VAL A 147 -10.71 -11.76 1.62
N GLY A 148 -12.03 -11.96 1.58
CA GLY A 148 -12.65 -13.25 1.76
C GLY A 148 -12.25 -14.28 0.69
N ASN A 149 -12.15 -13.84 -0.57
CA ASN A 149 -11.66 -14.68 -1.67
C ASN A 149 -10.19 -15.07 -1.49
N ALA A 150 -9.33 -14.14 -1.06
CA ALA A 150 -7.93 -14.43 -0.79
C ALA A 150 -7.78 -15.47 0.34
N ILE A 151 -8.56 -15.35 1.40
CA ILE A 151 -8.61 -16.32 2.50
C ILE A 151 -9.13 -17.68 2.00
N TYR A 152 -10.19 -17.69 1.22
CA TYR A 152 -10.76 -18.93 0.66
C TYR A 152 -9.75 -19.67 -0.21
N LEU A 153 -9.02 -18.97 -1.09
CA LEU A 153 -7.97 -19.55 -1.92
C LEU A 153 -6.80 -20.09 -1.09
N ALA A 154 -6.41 -19.38 -0.03
CA ALA A 154 -5.37 -19.84 0.87
C ALA A 154 -5.69 -21.19 1.54
N PHE A 155 -6.97 -21.44 1.87
CA PHE A 155 -7.38 -22.73 2.41
C PHE A 155 -7.40 -23.87 1.38
N ARG A 156 -7.42 -23.54 0.08
CA ARG A 156 -7.41 -24.54 -1.00
C ARG A 156 -6.01 -24.90 -1.49
N ASP A 157 -5.08 -23.96 -1.39
CA ASP A 157 -3.71 -24.12 -1.89
C ASP A 157 -2.69 -23.88 -0.76
N PRO A 158 -1.92 -24.90 -0.34
CA PRO A 158 -0.92 -24.76 0.71
C PRO A 158 0.15 -23.69 0.40
N SER A 159 0.45 -23.43 -0.87
CA SER A 159 1.41 -22.40 -1.26
C SER A 159 0.87 -20.99 -1.00
N GLN A 160 -0.39 -20.77 -1.30
CA GLN A 160 -1.11 -19.53 -1.03
C GLN A 160 -1.29 -19.31 0.48
N PHE A 161 -1.57 -20.39 1.22
CA PHE A 161 -1.67 -20.32 2.68
C PHE A 161 -0.36 -19.84 3.32
N MET A 162 0.79 -20.38 2.88
CA MET A 162 2.11 -19.95 3.38
C MET A 162 2.39 -18.48 3.10
N ASN A 163 2.05 -17.99 1.90
CA ASN A 163 2.22 -16.59 1.52
C ASN A 163 1.35 -15.66 2.37
N LEU A 164 0.08 -16.02 2.54
CA LEU A 164 -0.85 -15.27 3.37
C LEU A 164 -0.44 -15.27 4.84
N ALA A 165 -0.05 -16.41 5.38
CA ALA A 165 0.44 -16.55 6.75
C ALA A 165 1.70 -15.70 6.99
N ALA A 166 2.65 -15.69 6.06
CA ALA A 166 3.83 -14.84 6.14
C ALA A 166 3.47 -13.35 6.17
N ALA A 167 2.53 -12.91 5.33
CA ALA A 167 2.05 -11.53 5.33
C ALA A 167 1.38 -11.13 6.65
N VAL A 168 0.53 -12.01 7.19
CA VAL A 168 -0.16 -11.79 8.47
C VAL A 168 0.86 -11.77 9.63
N ILE A 169 1.83 -12.66 9.63
CA ILE A 169 2.90 -12.68 10.65
C ILE A 169 3.71 -11.38 10.61
N LEU A 170 4.12 -10.92 9.43
CA LEU A 170 4.83 -9.65 9.27
C LEU A 170 4.01 -8.48 9.80
N PHE A 171 2.71 -8.46 9.53
CA PHE A 171 1.80 -7.45 10.07
C PHE A 171 1.70 -7.52 11.59
N LEU A 172 1.55 -8.73 12.15
CA LEU A 172 1.43 -8.95 13.59
C LEU A 172 2.71 -8.56 14.35
N ILE A 173 3.90 -8.71 13.74
CA ILE A 173 5.17 -8.23 14.32
C ILE A 173 5.16 -6.70 14.48
N GLY A 174 4.41 -5.96 13.68
CA GLY A 174 4.23 -4.52 13.84
C GLY A 174 3.50 -4.11 15.13
N LEU A 175 2.62 -4.97 15.67
CA LEU A 175 1.87 -4.67 16.89
C LEU A 175 2.76 -4.57 18.14
N PRO A 176 3.65 -5.52 18.46
CA PRO A 176 4.61 -5.38 19.57
C PRO A 176 5.50 -4.14 19.41
N ALA A 177 5.95 -3.87 18.18
CA ALA A 177 6.74 -2.68 17.91
C ALA A 177 5.95 -1.41 18.27
N TYR A 178 4.69 -1.30 17.83
CA TYR A 178 3.82 -0.19 18.19
C TYR A 178 3.67 -0.02 19.72
N PHE A 179 3.38 -1.09 20.46
CA PHE A 179 3.23 -1.03 21.90
C PHE A 179 4.54 -0.66 22.61
N PHE A 180 5.67 -1.12 22.11
CA PHE A 180 6.98 -0.77 22.64
C PHE A 180 7.26 0.73 22.52
N TRP A 181 7.00 1.32 21.33
CA TRP A 181 7.20 2.77 21.16
C TRP A 181 6.16 3.60 21.91
N ARG A 182 4.91 3.19 21.92
CA ARG A 182 3.86 3.88 22.68
C ARG A 182 4.17 4.01 24.17
N LYS A 183 4.74 2.97 24.78
CA LYS A 183 5.16 3.02 26.20
C LYS A 183 6.30 4.01 26.47
N ARG A 184 7.11 4.33 25.46
CA ARG A 184 8.21 5.32 25.56
C ARG A 184 7.75 6.74 25.26
N ALA A 185 6.58 6.91 24.67
CA ALA A 185 5.99 8.20 24.32
C ALA A 185 5.12 8.80 25.43
N ALA A 186 4.63 7.95 26.35
CA ALA A 186 3.91 8.34 27.57
C ALA A 186 4.89 8.67 28.69
#